data_06c1e45408d500959be296f54d56a2fc
#
_entry.id   06c1e45408d500959be296f54d56a2fc
#
_cell.length_a   1.000
_cell.length_b   1.000
_cell.length_c   1.000
_cell.angle_alpha   90.00
_cell.angle_beta   90.00
_cell.angle_gamma   90.00
#
_symmetry.space_group_name_H-M   'P 1'
#
loop_
_entity.id
_entity.type
_entity.pdbx_description
1 polymer ?
#
loop_
_entity_poly.entity_id
_entity_poly.type
_entity_poly.pdbx_seq_one_letter_code
_entity_poly.pdbx_strand_id
1 'polypeptide(L)'
;MATPRSARRAASPRKRPVQERSRETVRAILEAAARIFEEVGVEAATTDRIAARAGISVGSLYQYFPNKAAILVALAHCHLLESASALAPGLEALDADPPLDAALLPLVRATVELHSVRSRLHALLFSETLPDPGLWQTIGAARDAACARVARYLAACPEVQVADPALAARLAFDVLMALAHGFALDPTAGGTPEQRTQEIATVVRRYLTGSR
;
A
#
# COMPACT_ATOMS: atom_id res chain seq x y z
N MET A 1 -38.27 -41.19 38.84
CA MET A 1 -37.01 -40.44 38.92
C MET A 1 -36.28 -40.64 37.58
N ALA A 2 -36.30 -39.64 36.70
CA ALA A 2 -35.70 -39.70 35.39
C ALA A 2 -34.34 -38.97 35.42
N THR A 3 -33.28 -39.68 35.04
CA THR A 3 -31.89 -39.18 34.94
C THR A 3 -31.75 -38.20 33.76
N PRO A 4 -31.07 -37.06 33.88
CA PRO A 4 -30.89 -36.13 32.80
C PRO A 4 -29.83 -36.64 31.81
N ARG A 5 -30.19 -36.65 30.49
CA ARG A 5 -29.31 -36.95 29.36
C ARG A 5 -28.24 -35.86 29.27
N SER A 6 -26.98 -36.29 29.38
CA SER A 6 -25.79 -35.51 29.13
C SER A 6 -25.85 -34.87 27.74
N ALA A 7 -25.76 -33.53 27.69
CA ALA A 7 -25.64 -32.74 26.45
C ALA A 7 -24.30 -33.07 25.78
N ARG A 8 -24.36 -33.69 24.59
CA ARG A 8 -23.21 -33.87 23.72
C ARG A 8 -22.68 -32.50 23.30
N ARG A 9 -21.49 -32.14 23.78
CA ARG A 9 -20.71 -31.03 23.31
C ARG A 9 -20.49 -31.22 21.80
N ALA A 10 -20.97 -30.27 20.98
CA ALA A 10 -20.69 -30.21 19.55
C ALA A 10 -19.17 -30.12 19.34
N ALA A 11 -18.58 -31.12 18.72
CA ALA A 11 -17.16 -31.14 18.38
C ALA A 11 -16.93 -30.13 17.27
N SER A 12 -16.15 -29.07 17.55
CA SER A 12 -15.63 -28.16 16.55
C SER A 12 -14.81 -28.93 15.50
N PRO A 13 -14.91 -28.59 14.20
CA PRO A 13 -14.18 -29.30 13.15
C PRO A 13 -12.68 -29.19 13.40
N ARG A 14 -11.99 -30.32 13.50
CA ARG A 14 -10.54 -30.43 13.77
C ARG A 14 -9.67 -30.09 12.56
N LYS A 15 -10.23 -29.77 11.41
CA LYS A 15 -9.47 -29.40 10.18
C LYS A 15 -9.98 -28.05 9.68
N ARG A 16 -9.08 -27.07 9.64
CA ARG A 16 -9.31 -25.83 8.89
C ARG A 16 -9.49 -26.16 7.40
N PRO A 17 -10.39 -25.48 6.67
CA PRO A 17 -10.55 -25.67 5.22
C PRO A 17 -9.21 -25.58 4.49
N VAL A 18 -9.02 -26.38 3.46
CA VAL A 18 -7.76 -26.42 2.66
C VAL A 18 -7.41 -25.02 2.11
N GLN A 19 -8.41 -24.24 1.72
CA GLN A 19 -8.24 -22.86 1.25
C GLN A 19 -7.68 -21.91 2.32
N GLU A 20 -8.09 -22.05 3.58
CA GLU A 20 -7.62 -21.19 4.67
C GLU A 20 -6.16 -21.47 4.99
N ARG A 21 -5.76 -22.74 5.06
CA ARG A 21 -4.34 -23.13 5.21
C ARG A 21 -3.47 -22.65 4.08
N SER A 22 -3.99 -22.74 2.85
CA SER A 22 -3.28 -22.26 1.66
C SER A 22 -3.05 -20.75 1.74
N ARG A 23 -4.04 -19.97 2.14
CA ARG A 23 -3.92 -18.51 2.33
C ARG A 23 -2.93 -18.16 3.45
N GLU A 24 -2.97 -18.89 4.57
CA GLU A 24 -1.99 -18.70 5.66
C GLU A 24 -0.56 -18.98 5.20
N THR A 25 -0.35 -20.05 4.41
CA THR A 25 0.96 -20.39 3.85
C THR A 25 1.46 -19.31 2.89
N VAL A 26 0.61 -18.83 1.97
CA VAL A 26 0.95 -17.73 1.06
C VAL A 26 1.32 -16.48 1.85
N ARG A 27 0.57 -16.11 2.88
CA ARG A 27 0.87 -14.96 3.72
C ARG A 27 2.22 -15.11 4.44
N ALA A 28 2.50 -16.30 4.99
CA ALA A 28 3.79 -16.56 5.64
C ALA A 28 4.97 -16.46 4.67
N ILE A 29 4.82 -16.95 3.42
CA ILE A 29 5.83 -16.80 2.37
C ILE A 29 6.07 -15.32 2.04
N LEU A 30 5.01 -14.54 1.84
CA LEU A 30 5.11 -13.12 1.50
C LEU A 30 5.72 -12.30 2.64
N GLU A 31 5.34 -12.55 3.90
CA GLU A 31 5.98 -11.92 5.06
C GLU A 31 7.48 -12.25 5.17
N ALA A 32 7.85 -13.53 5.01
CA ALA A 32 9.24 -13.96 5.03
C ALA A 32 10.05 -13.32 3.90
N ALA A 33 9.47 -13.27 2.69
CA ALA A 33 10.10 -12.67 1.53
C ALA A 33 10.32 -11.17 1.71
N ALA A 34 9.30 -10.44 2.18
CA ALA A 34 9.41 -9.01 2.45
C ALA A 34 10.59 -8.69 3.38
N ARG A 35 10.70 -9.41 4.50
CA ARG A 35 11.80 -9.23 5.46
C ARG A 35 13.17 -9.54 4.85
N ILE A 36 13.28 -10.63 4.06
CA ILE A 36 14.56 -10.98 3.41
C ILE A 36 14.94 -9.94 2.35
N PHE A 37 13.98 -9.46 1.56
CA PHE A 37 14.24 -8.41 0.59
C PHE A 37 14.68 -7.10 1.25
N GLU A 38 14.10 -6.73 2.38
CA GLU A 38 14.53 -5.57 3.17
C GLU A 38 15.94 -5.74 3.76
N GLU A 39 16.30 -6.95 4.21
CA GLU A 39 17.59 -7.23 4.85
C GLU A 39 18.76 -7.27 3.85
N VAL A 40 18.58 -7.97 2.73
CA VAL A 40 19.70 -8.30 1.82
C VAL A 40 19.47 -7.85 0.37
N GLY A 41 18.33 -7.25 0.06
CA GLY A 41 17.93 -6.89 -1.30
C GLY A 41 17.40 -8.09 -2.11
N VAL A 42 16.78 -7.79 -3.26
CA VAL A 42 16.15 -8.80 -4.11
C VAL A 42 17.19 -9.75 -4.73
N GLU A 43 18.34 -9.23 -5.16
CA GLU A 43 19.36 -10.02 -5.84
C GLU A 43 19.96 -11.12 -4.94
N ALA A 44 20.31 -10.78 -3.71
CA ALA A 44 20.93 -11.73 -2.75
C ALA A 44 19.90 -12.64 -2.06
N ALA A 45 18.62 -12.37 -2.20
CA ALA A 45 17.55 -13.21 -1.66
C ALA A 45 17.39 -14.50 -2.46
N THR A 46 17.22 -15.63 -1.77
CA THR A 46 16.98 -16.94 -2.37
C THR A 46 15.66 -17.54 -1.90
N THR A 47 15.02 -18.35 -2.73
CA THR A 47 13.80 -19.09 -2.36
C THR A 47 14.02 -20.02 -1.16
N ASP A 48 15.20 -20.56 -1.00
CA ASP A 48 15.57 -21.43 0.14
C ASP A 48 15.55 -20.64 1.47
N ARG A 49 16.12 -19.42 1.47
CA ARG A 49 16.07 -18.53 2.65
C ARG A 49 14.65 -18.10 2.98
N ILE A 50 13.84 -17.82 1.93
CA ILE A 50 12.44 -17.44 2.11
C ILE A 50 11.65 -18.62 2.69
N ALA A 51 11.80 -19.84 2.14
CA ALA A 51 11.14 -21.03 2.64
C ALA A 51 11.52 -21.34 4.09
N ALA A 52 12.81 -21.30 4.41
CA ALA A 52 13.32 -21.52 5.76
C ALA A 52 12.72 -20.50 6.76
N ARG A 53 12.67 -19.22 6.41
CA ARG A 53 12.08 -18.16 7.24
C ARG A 53 10.55 -18.30 7.37
N ALA A 54 9.87 -18.76 6.32
CA ALA A 54 8.43 -19.03 6.35
C ALA A 54 8.06 -20.31 7.11
N GLY A 55 9.03 -21.12 7.53
CA GLY A 55 8.81 -22.38 8.23
C GLY A 55 8.24 -23.47 7.36
N ILE A 56 8.53 -23.47 6.04
CA ILE A 56 8.04 -24.47 5.09
C ILE A 56 9.21 -25.09 4.29
N SER A 57 8.95 -26.23 3.62
CA SER A 57 9.92 -26.79 2.69
C SER A 57 10.01 -25.96 1.41
N VAL A 58 11.19 -25.98 0.77
CA VAL A 58 11.40 -25.32 -0.54
C VAL A 58 10.44 -25.90 -1.60
N GLY A 59 10.20 -27.21 -1.58
CA GLY A 59 9.22 -27.85 -2.45
C GLY A 59 7.79 -27.33 -2.23
N SER A 60 7.41 -27.03 -0.97
CA SER A 60 6.12 -26.40 -0.67
C SER A 60 6.05 -24.96 -1.19
N LEU A 61 7.13 -24.20 -1.12
CA LEU A 61 7.17 -22.84 -1.67
C LEU A 61 6.93 -22.85 -3.18
N TYR A 62 7.58 -23.75 -3.91
CA TYR A 62 7.41 -23.85 -5.37
C TYR A 62 6.00 -24.28 -5.81
N GLN A 63 5.20 -24.88 -4.94
CA GLN A 63 3.78 -25.14 -5.23
C GLN A 63 2.95 -23.83 -5.30
N TYR A 64 3.38 -22.77 -4.65
CA TYR A 64 2.70 -21.47 -4.64
C TYR A 64 3.35 -20.44 -5.57
N PHE A 65 4.67 -20.43 -5.64
CA PHE A 65 5.43 -19.45 -6.40
C PHE A 65 6.51 -20.13 -7.23
N PRO A 66 6.43 -20.06 -8.58
CA PRO A 66 7.37 -20.76 -9.46
C PRO A 66 8.80 -20.19 -9.38
N ASN A 67 8.97 -18.95 -8.93
CA ASN A 67 10.26 -18.28 -8.80
C ASN A 67 10.17 -17.05 -7.90
N LYS A 68 11.33 -16.44 -7.61
CA LYS A 68 11.46 -15.22 -6.80
C LYS A 68 10.70 -14.02 -7.40
N ALA A 69 10.66 -13.89 -8.73
CA ALA A 69 9.94 -12.81 -9.40
C ALA A 69 8.43 -12.90 -9.16
N ALA A 70 7.84 -14.09 -9.14
CA ALA A 70 6.42 -14.26 -8.81
C ALA A 70 6.09 -13.86 -7.38
N ILE A 71 7.01 -14.07 -6.43
CA ILE A 71 6.86 -13.60 -5.04
C ILE A 71 6.89 -12.07 -5.00
N LEU A 72 7.80 -11.45 -5.74
CA LEU A 72 7.95 -10.00 -5.80
C LEU A 72 6.70 -9.33 -6.39
N VAL A 73 6.16 -9.89 -7.47
CA VAL A 73 4.90 -9.43 -8.09
C VAL A 73 3.73 -9.55 -7.10
N ALA A 74 3.64 -10.67 -6.38
CA ALA A 74 2.58 -10.86 -5.38
C ALA A 74 2.70 -9.86 -4.22
N LEU A 75 3.92 -9.54 -3.77
CA LEU A 75 4.16 -8.48 -2.77
C LEU A 75 3.74 -7.11 -3.28
N ALA A 76 4.01 -6.78 -4.54
CA ALA A 76 3.60 -5.52 -5.14
C ALA A 76 2.07 -5.41 -5.25
N HIS A 77 1.37 -6.50 -5.59
CA HIS A 77 -0.09 -6.55 -5.54
C HIS A 77 -0.65 -6.34 -4.11
N CYS A 78 -0.06 -6.99 -3.10
CA CYS A 78 -0.46 -6.76 -1.70
C CYS A 78 -0.27 -5.30 -1.32
N HIS A 79 0.89 -4.71 -1.64
CA HIS A 79 1.17 -3.31 -1.35
C HIS A 79 0.20 -2.35 -2.07
N LEU A 80 -0.17 -2.63 -3.32
CA LEU A 80 -1.17 -1.85 -4.04
C LEU A 80 -2.55 -1.88 -3.34
N LEU A 81 -2.97 -3.06 -2.87
CA LEU A 81 -4.23 -3.20 -2.13
C LEU A 81 -4.19 -2.48 -0.78
N GLU A 82 -3.08 -2.58 -0.06
CA GLU A 82 -2.86 -1.83 1.19
C GLU A 82 -2.91 -0.32 0.95
N SER A 83 -2.27 0.16 -0.12
CA SER A 83 -2.28 1.57 -0.52
C SER A 83 -3.69 2.06 -0.85
N ALA A 84 -4.43 1.30 -1.66
CA ALA A 84 -5.80 1.61 -2.00
C ALA A 84 -6.69 1.67 -0.76
N SER A 85 -6.55 0.71 0.16
CA SER A 85 -7.30 0.66 1.42
C SER A 85 -6.97 1.83 2.35
N ALA A 86 -5.71 2.23 2.43
CA ALA A 86 -5.27 3.36 3.26
C ALA A 86 -5.79 4.71 2.74
N LEU A 87 -5.87 4.88 1.41
CA LEU A 87 -6.31 6.11 0.78
C LEU A 87 -7.84 6.20 0.62
N ALA A 88 -8.55 5.07 0.62
CA ALA A 88 -10.00 5.04 0.37
C ALA A 88 -10.80 5.98 1.28
N PRO A 89 -10.62 6.01 2.62
CA PRO A 89 -11.40 6.91 3.47
C PRO A 89 -11.22 8.38 3.13
N GLY A 90 -9.99 8.81 2.83
CA GLY A 90 -9.70 10.19 2.42
C GLY A 90 -10.30 10.54 1.06
N LEU A 91 -10.25 9.61 0.11
CA LEU A 91 -10.87 9.79 -1.20
C LEU A 91 -12.41 9.80 -1.12
N GLU A 92 -13.01 8.96 -0.28
CA GLU A 92 -14.47 8.93 -0.07
C GLU A 92 -14.98 10.22 0.61
N ALA A 93 -14.20 10.77 1.54
CA ALA A 93 -14.54 12.01 2.22
C ALA A 93 -14.65 13.22 1.27
N LEU A 94 -14.02 13.18 0.09
CA LEU A 94 -14.13 14.25 -0.91
C LEU A 94 -15.56 14.44 -1.44
N ASP A 95 -16.41 13.43 -1.39
CA ASP A 95 -17.78 13.51 -1.88
C ASP A 95 -18.70 14.40 -1.01
N ALA A 96 -18.23 14.74 0.20
CA ALA A 96 -18.92 15.67 1.10
C ALA A 96 -18.47 17.14 0.91
N ASP A 97 -17.66 17.42 -0.11
CA ASP A 97 -17.11 18.76 -0.41
C ASP A 97 -16.49 19.46 0.81
N PRO A 98 -15.56 18.81 1.56
CA PRO A 98 -14.95 19.42 2.73
C PRO A 98 -14.07 20.60 2.35
N PRO A 99 -13.74 21.52 3.31
CA PRO A 99 -12.71 22.53 3.10
C PRO A 99 -11.38 21.90 2.66
N LEU A 100 -10.58 22.64 1.89
CA LEU A 100 -9.36 22.10 1.24
C LEU A 100 -8.39 21.44 2.24
N ASP A 101 -8.17 22.03 3.39
CA ASP A 101 -7.26 21.47 4.40
C ASP A 101 -7.80 20.16 5.01
N ALA A 102 -9.13 20.06 5.18
CA ALA A 102 -9.77 18.84 5.65
C ALA A 102 -9.75 17.72 4.60
N ALA A 103 -9.75 18.05 3.31
CA ALA A 103 -9.58 17.11 2.21
C ALA A 103 -8.13 16.63 2.06
N LEU A 104 -7.18 17.57 2.11
CA LEU A 104 -5.79 17.33 1.77
C LEU A 104 -5.03 16.57 2.85
N LEU A 105 -5.15 16.99 4.11
CA LEU A 105 -4.32 16.49 5.21
C LEU A 105 -4.47 14.98 5.45
N PRO A 106 -5.66 14.37 5.45
CA PRO A 106 -5.81 12.92 5.59
C PRO A 106 -5.14 12.12 4.46
N LEU A 107 -5.22 12.59 3.21
CA LEU A 107 -4.61 11.94 2.05
C LEU A 107 -3.07 12.00 2.12
N VAL A 108 -2.53 13.17 2.48
CA VAL A 108 -1.08 13.33 2.68
C VAL A 108 -0.59 12.45 3.82
N ARG A 109 -1.29 12.46 4.96
CA ARG A 109 -0.94 11.63 6.12
C ARG A 109 -0.93 10.15 5.78
N ALA A 110 -2.00 9.63 5.18
CA ALA A 110 -2.08 8.23 4.79
C ALA A 110 -0.95 7.83 3.84
N THR A 111 -0.57 8.71 2.90
CA THR A 111 0.54 8.45 1.98
C THR A 111 1.88 8.43 2.71
N VAL A 112 2.16 9.40 3.58
CA VAL A 112 3.42 9.46 4.34
C VAL A 112 3.55 8.25 5.27
N GLU A 113 2.49 7.87 5.99
CA GLU A 113 2.47 6.71 6.87
C GLU A 113 2.72 5.41 6.11
N LEU A 114 2.04 5.20 4.98
CA LEU A 114 2.20 4.03 4.14
C LEU A 114 3.65 3.83 3.68
N HIS A 115 4.32 4.91 3.27
CA HIS A 115 5.70 4.87 2.78
C HIS A 115 6.73 4.79 3.90
N SER A 116 6.38 5.23 5.12
CA SER A 116 7.29 5.20 6.27
C SER A 116 7.48 3.79 6.85
N VAL A 117 6.47 2.93 6.77
CA VAL A 117 6.46 1.62 7.46
C VAL A 117 7.38 0.59 6.80
N ARG A 118 7.55 0.60 5.47
CA ARG A 118 8.39 -0.36 4.73
C ARG A 118 9.08 0.32 3.54
N SER A 119 9.79 1.39 3.81
CA SER A 119 10.40 2.24 2.79
C SER A 119 11.32 1.50 1.81
N ARG A 120 12.19 0.61 2.31
CA ARG A 120 13.10 -0.18 1.45
C ARG A 120 12.35 -1.17 0.57
N LEU A 121 11.36 -1.88 1.12
CA LEU A 121 10.54 -2.80 0.33
C LEU A 121 9.76 -2.04 -0.75
N HIS A 122 9.17 -0.91 -0.39
CA HIS A 122 8.45 -0.07 -1.35
C HIS A 122 9.35 0.37 -2.50
N ALA A 123 10.55 0.87 -2.21
CA ALA A 123 11.53 1.22 -3.24
C ALA A 123 11.90 0.04 -4.15
N LEU A 124 12.08 -1.14 -3.58
CA LEU A 124 12.40 -2.36 -4.32
C LEU A 124 11.23 -2.82 -5.21
N LEU A 125 9.99 -2.66 -4.74
CA LEU A 125 8.79 -3.07 -5.48
C LEU A 125 8.50 -2.15 -6.68
N PHE A 126 8.87 -0.87 -6.58
CA PHE A 126 8.60 0.15 -7.62
C PHE A 126 9.85 0.61 -8.38
N SER A 127 11.02 0.01 -8.12
CA SER A 127 12.15 0.12 -9.04
C SER A 127 11.79 -0.58 -10.37
N GLU A 128 12.35 -0.10 -11.49
CA GLU A 128 12.04 -0.56 -12.87
C GLU A 128 12.21 -2.07 -13.13
N THR A 129 12.46 -2.86 -12.09
CA THR A 129 12.84 -4.28 -12.14
C THR A 129 11.64 -5.24 -12.11
N LEU A 130 10.39 -4.75 -11.96
CA LEU A 130 9.21 -5.64 -11.96
C LEU A 130 8.74 -5.94 -13.40
N PRO A 131 8.98 -7.15 -13.93
CA PRO A 131 8.62 -7.51 -15.30
C PRO A 131 7.16 -7.99 -15.41
N ASP A 132 6.21 -7.20 -14.91
CA ASP A 132 4.78 -7.53 -15.00
C ASP A 132 3.98 -6.35 -15.57
N PRO A 133 3.69 -6.37 -16.90
CA PRO A 133 2.87 -5.35 -17.54
C PRO A 133 1.46 -5.25 -16.95
N GLY A 134 0.87 -6.35 -16.49
CA GLY A 134 -0.48 -6.37 -15.89
C GLY A 134 -0.53 -5.62 -14.56
N LEU A 135 0.52 -5.76 -13.74
CA LEU A 135 0.67 -4.99 -12.50
C LEU A 135 0.75 -3.49 -12.79
N TRP A 136 1.58 -3.07 -13.76
CA TRP A 136 1.70 -1.65 -14.12
C TRP A 136 0.41 -1.05 -14.67
N GLN A 137 -0.37 -1.82 -15.44
CA GLN A 137 -1.70 -1.41 -15.88
C GLN A 137 -2.64 -1.22 -14.69
N THR A 138 -2.63 -2.13 -13.72
CA THR A 138 -3.46 -2.05 -12.52
C THR A 138 -3.10 -0.84 -11.66
N ILE A 139 -1.81 -0.58 -11.44
CA ILE A 139 -1.32 0.61 -10.74
C ILE A 139 -1.75 1.88 -11.45
N GLY A 140 -1.57 1.93 -12.79
CA GLY A 140 -1.98 3.06 -13.61
C GLY A 140 -3.48 3.34 -13.51
N ALA A 141 -4.31 2.32 -13.64
CA ALA A 141 -5.76 2.45 -13.53
C ALA A 141 -6.21 2.92 -12.14
N ALA A 142 -5.63 2.39 -11.07
CA ALA A 142 -5.93 2.81 -9.69
C ALA A 142 -5.57 4.29 -9.46
N ARG A 143 -4.37 4.70 -9.91
CA ARG A 143 -3.93 6.10 -9.87
C ARG A 143 -4.87 7.01 -10.65
N ASP A 144 -5.22 6.65 -11.88
CA ASP A 144 -6.05 7.47 -12.76
C ASP A 144 -7.46 7.63 -12.17
N ALA A 145 -8.02 6.58 -11.54
CA ALA A 145 -9.29 6.66 -10.82
C ALA A 145 -9.23 7.60 -9.61
N ALA A 146 -8.15 7.52 -8.81
CA ALA A 146 -7.93 8.42 -7.67
C ALA A 146 -7.78 9.88 -8.14
N CYS A 147 -6.95 10.13 -9.17
CA CYS A 147 -6.76 11.47 -9.74
C CYS A 147 -8.06 12.04 -10.31
N ALA A 148 -8.88 11.22 -10.98
CA ALA A 148 -10.18 11.67 -11.50
C ALA A 148 -11.14 12.09 -10.37
N ARG A 149 -11.13 11.40 -9.23
CA ARG A 149 -11.94 11.78 -8.07
C ARG A 149 -11.45 13.09 -7.45
N VAL A 150 -10.15 13.22 -7.25
CA VAL A 150 -9.54 14.46 -6.75
C VAL A 150 -9.81 15.63 -7.71
N ALA A 151 -9.70 15.43 -9.02
CA ALA A 151 -9.97 16.47 -10.02
C ALA A 151 -11.40 17.01 -9.94
N ARG A 152 -12.41 16.12 -9.75
CA ARG A 152 -13.80 16.56 -9.55
C ARG A 152 -13.96 17.42 -8.32
N TYR A 153 -13.35 17.00 -7.20
CA TYR A 153 -13.36 17.80 -5.97
C TYR A 153 -12.69 19.16 -6.19
N LEU A 154 -11.48 19.21 -6.79
CA LEU A 154 -10.76 20.46 -7.05
C LEU A 154 -11.55 21.41 -7.94
N ALA A 155 -12.29 20.90 -8.93
CA ALA A 155 -13.14 21.71 -9.81
C ALA A 155 -14.33 22.37 -9.08
N ALA A 156 -14.81 21.76 -7.99
CA ALA A 156 -15.91 22.27 -7.19
C ALA A 156 -15.45 23.12 -5.98
N CYS A 157 -14.21 22.96 -5.53
CA CYS A 157 -13.71 23.62 -4.32
C CYS A 157 -13.43 25.13 -4.53
N PRO A 158 -14.09 26.04 -3.82
CA PRO A 158 -13.93 27.49 -4.01
C PRO A 158 -12.55 28.04 -3.68
N GLU A 159 -11.76 27.31 -2.85
CA GLU A 159 -10.42 27.71 -2.46
C GLU A 159 -9.38 27.45 -3.54
N VAL A 160 -9.72 26.62 -4.54
CA VAL A 160 -8.78 26.16 -5.59
C VAL A 160 -8.75 27.18 -6.74
N GLN A 161 -7.54 27.58 -7.13
CA GLN A 161 -7.28 28.59 -8.16
C GLN A 161 -6.42 28.06 -9.31
N VAL A 162 -6.58 26.78 -9.67
CA VAL A 162 -5.86 26.17 -10.78
C VAL A 162 -6.66 26.24 -12.08
N ALA A 163 -6.00 26.44 -13.20
CA ALA A 163 -6.67 26.53 -14.50
C ALA A 163 -7.18 25.18 -15.02
N ASP A 164 -6.48 24.09 -14.70
CA ASP A 164 -6.82 22.72 -15.09
C ASP A 164 -6.82 21.81 -13.85
N PRO A 165 -7.99 21.52 -13.28
CA PRO A 165 -8.12 20.62 -12.11
C PRO A 165 -7.65 19.20 -12.37
N ALA A 166 -7.73 18.69 -13.61
CA ALA A 166 -7.28 17.34 -13.93
C ALA A 166 -5.76 17.24 -13.91
N LEU A 167 -5.09 18.21 -14.55
CA LEU A 167 -3.63 18.32 -14.49
C LEU A 167 -3.16 18.58 -13.05
N ALA A 168 -3.85 19.44 -12.31
CA ALA A 168 -3.51 19.76 -10.94
C ALA A 168 -3.61 18.54 -10.00
N ALA A 169 -4.66 17.75 -10.13
CA ALA A 169 -4.80 16.50 -9.38
C ALA A 169 -3.66 15.52 -9.68
N ARG A 170 -3.26 15.42 -10.95
CA ARG A 170 -2.15 14.56 -11.35
C ARG A 170 -0.80 15.05 -10.80
N LEU A 171 -0.52 16.34 -10.93
CA LEU A 171 0.71 16.94 -10.39
C LEU A 171 0.77 16.85 -8.87
N ALA A 172 -0.35 17.11 -8.17
CA ALA A 172 -0.43 16.96 -6.72
C ALA A 172 -0.13 15.52 -6.30
N PHE A 173 -0.69 14.52 -7.01
CA PHE A 173 -0.38 13.11 -6.78
C PHE A 173 1.11 12.81 -6.99
N ASP A 174 1.69 13.22 -8.12
CA ASP A 174 3.08 12.93 -8.46
C ASP A 174 4.05 13.60 -7.47
N VAL A 175 3.78 14.85 -7.04
CA VAL A 175 4.55 15.56 -6.02
C VAL A 175 4.45 14.86 -4.66
N LEU A 176 3.24 14.50 -4.24
CA LEU A 176 3.00 13.78 -2.97
C LEU A 176 3.77 12.46 -2.95
N MET A 177 3.67 11.66 -4.01
CA MET A 177 4.37 10.39 -4.13
C MET A 177 5.90 10.59 -4.12
N ALA A 178 6.42 11.54 -4.89
CA ALA A 178 7.85 11.81 -4.96
C ALA A 178 8.44 12.25 -3.60
N LEU A 179 7.74 13.11 -2.88
CA LEU A 179 8.19 13.59 -1.57
C LEU A 179 8.06 12.49 -0.49
N ALA A 180 6.95 11.74 -0.49
CA ALA A 180 6.78 10.63 0.45
C ALA A 180 7.85 9.54 0.23
N HIS A 181 8.16 9.19 -1.01
CA HIS A 181 9.26 8.29 -1.35
C HIS A 181 10.62 8.84 -0.95
N GLY A 182 10.92 10.09 -1.31
CA GLY A 182 12.19 10.72 -0.98
C GLY A 182 12.47 10.69 0.52
N PHE A 183 11.49 11.05 1.34
CA PHE A 183 11.61 11.00 2.79
C PHE A 183 11.73 9.57 3.34
N ALA A 184 11.08 8.60 2.70
CA ALA A 184 11.15 7.21 3.13
C ALA A 184 12.53 6.59 2.87
N LEU A 185 13.21 7.00 1.80
CA LEU A 185 14.49 6.45 1.36
C LEU A 185 15.70 7.15 1.96
N ASP A 186 15.56 8.38 2.42
CA ASP A 186 16.66 9.16 3.02
C ASP A 186 16.49 9.29 4.54
N PRO A 187 17.20 8.50 5.34
CA PRO A 187 17.18 8.61 6.80
C PRO A 187 17.68 9.98 7.31
N THR A 188 18.41 10.71 6.46
CA THR A 188 18.99 12.02 6.80
C THR A 188 18.07 13.19 6.45
N ALA A 189 16.98 12.95 5.76
CA ALA A 189 16.05 13.99 5.29
C ALA A 189 15.39 14.84 6.40
N GLY A 190 15.63 14.50 7.66
CA GLY A 190 15.17 15.26 8.83
C GLY A 190 13.65 15.28 9.04
N GLY A 191 13.21 15.82 10.16
CA GLY A 191 11.80 15.97 10.52
C GLY A 191 11.10 14.67 10.93
N THR A 192 10.09 14.81 11.78
CA THR A 192 9.18 13.70 12.13
C THR A 192 8.19 13.43 11.00
N PRO A 193 7.54 12.24 10.95
CA PRO A 193 6.49 11.97 9.97
C PRO A 193 5.38 13.03 9.97
N GLU A 194 5.03 13.56 11.14
CA GLU A 194 4.03 14.63 11.27
C GLU A 194 4.51 15.94 10.64
N GLN A 195 5.76 16.34 10.89
CA GLN A 195 6.36 17.52 10.26
C GLN A 195 6.40 17.39 8.75
N ARG A 196 6.81 16.20 8.23
CA ARG A 196 6.84 15.91 6.79
C ARG A 196 5.45 15.99 6.17
N THR A 197 4.43 15.42 6.85
CA THR A 197 3.04 15.51 6.44
C THR A 197 2.61 16.96 6.29
N GLN A 198 2.93 17.80 7.27
CA GLN A 198 2.55 19.21 7.28
C GLN A 198 3.23 20.01 6.17
N GLU A 199 4.52 19.77 5.94
CA GLU A 199 5.27 20.45 4.88
C GLU A 199 4.77 20.04 3.49
N ILE A 200 4.54 18.75 3.25
CA ILE A 200 3.97 18.26 1.98
C ILE A 200 2.58 18.87 1.76
N ALA A 201 1.72 18.85 2.77
CA ALA A 201 0.39 19.46 2.68
C ALA A 201 0.47 20.94 2.34
N THR A 202 1.42 21.67 2.97
CA THR A 202 1.67 23.09 2.70
C THR A 202 2.10 23.35 1.25
N VAL A 203 3.01 22.54 0.71
CA VAL A 203 3.46 22.65 -0.69
C VAL A 203 2.30 22.44 -1.67
N VAL A 204 1.55 21.35 -1.49
CA VAL A 204 0.41 21.03 -2.36
C VAL A 204 -0.68 22.09 -2.24
N ARG A 205 -1.00 22.54 -1.02
CA ARG A 205 -1.99 23.59 -0.79
C ARG A 205 -1.63 24.89 -1.51
N ARG A 206 -0.39 25.36 -1.36
CA ARG A 206 0.07 26.60 -2.04
C ARG A 206 -0.06 26.50 -3.54
N TYR A 207 0.30 25.37 -4.12
CA TYR A 207 0.11 25.12 -5.54
C TYR A 207 -1.37 25.22 -5.94
N LEU A 208 -2.27 24.59 -5.17
CA LEU A 208 -3.70 24.57 -5.50
C LEU A 208 -4.40 25.92 -5.30
N THR A 209 -3.97 26.73 -4.32
CA THR A 209 -4.59 28.03 -4.00
C THR A 209 -3.94 29.23 -4.70
N GLY A 210 -2.86 29.02 -5.45
CA GLY A 210 -2.11 30.12 -6.08
C GLY A 210 -1.45 31.06 -5.06
N SER A 211 -1.39 30.68 -3.77
CA SER A 211 -0.80 31.50 -2.72
C SER A 211 0.73 31.50 -2.86
N ARG A 212 1.32 32.70 -2.94
CA ARG A 212 2.78 32.92 -2.94
C ARG A 212 3.38 32.79 -1.55
#